data_2cf89ed32fed715f8667c8927802d80e
#
_entry.id   2cf89ed32fed715f8667c8927802d80e
#
_cell.length_a   1.000
_cell.length_b   1.000
_cell.length_c   1.000
_cell.angle_alpha   90.00
_cell.angle_beta   90.00
_cell.angle_gamma   90.00
#
_symmetry.space_group_name_H-M   'P 1'
#
loop_
_entity.id
_entity.type
_entity.pdbx_description
1 polymer ?
#
loop_
_entity_poly.entity_id
_entity_poly.type
_entity_poly.pdbx_seq_one_letter_code
_entity_poly.pdbx_strand_id
1 'polypeptide(L)'
;LGGSNDGAMKTGWISDRGRNYYLNPDGVWKNIRIGVIGNNEAGAITTAVKFIEMGVDATVVTGSFDPSQYDGIVIPGGGDLDPSRYGQANTASKNIDNALDDRQIDAVKKCAQAGKPVFGICKGVQLINVAFGGTLNQNIGGHMGVWHSASVVASGWFSGICSGSVSVLS
;
A
#
# COMPACT_ATOMS: atom_id res chain seq x y z
N LEU A 1 28.40 2.63 13.69
CA LEU A 1 27.59 1.59 13.06
C LEU A 1 28.10 1.22 11.65
N GLY A 2 29.38 1.33 11.39
CA GLY A 2 30.05 0.83 10.20
C GLY A 2 30.25 -0.69 10.32
N GLY A 3 29.79 -1.48 9.37
CA GLY A 3 29.87 -2.94 9.43
C GLY A 3 30.96 -3.55 8.55
N SER A 4 31.78 -2.78 7.89
CA SER A 4 33.02 -3.20 7.25
C SER A 4 34.13 -2.27 7.70
N ASN A 5 35.36 -2.78 7.84
CA ASN A 5 36.53 -2.05 8.30
C ASN A 5 37.04 -0.98 7.29
N ASP A 6 36.23 -0.57 6.32
CA ASP A 6 36.56 0.42 5.30
C ASP A 6 36.25 1.87 5.68
N GLY A 7 35.56 2.08 6.81
CA GLY A 7 35.16 3.40 7.28
C GLY A 7 34.08 4.08 6.42
N ALA A 8 33.53 3.40 5.43
CA ALA A 8 32.49 3.97 4.57
C ALA A 8 31.16 4.15 5.31
N MET A 9 30.55 5.31 5.12
CA MET A 9 29.25 5.62 5.66
C MET A 9 28.19 4.77 4.96
N LYS A 10 27.39 4.03 5.72
CA LYS A 10 26.24 3.29 5.18
C LYS A 10 25.08 4.22 4.88
N THR A 11 24.35 3.94 3.80
CA THR A 11 23.13 4.64 3.39
C THR A 11 22.10 3.64 2.89
N GLY A 12 20.83 4.05 2.79
CA GLY A 12 19.75 3.16 2.38
C GLY A 12 19.31 2.20 3.51
N TRP A 13 18.73 1.08 3.13
CA TRP A 13 18.28 0.07 4.09
C TRP A 13 19.46 -0.70 4.68
N ILE A 14 19.51 -0.74 5.99
CA ILE A 14 20.46 -1.57 6.76
C ILE A 14 19.70 -2.45 7.74
N SER A 15 20.24 -3.63 8.04
CA SER A 15 19.74 -4.50 9.10
C SER A 15 20.74 -4.53 10.25
N ASP A 16 20.27 -4.27 11.47
CA ASP A 16 21.05 -4.40 12.70
C ASP A 16 20.22 -5.08 13.78
N ARG A 17 20.76 -6.12 14.39
CA ARG A 17 20.11 -6.92 15.45
C ARG A 17 18.68 -7.37 15.11
N GLY A 18 18.45 -7.74 13.85
CA GLY A 18 17.16 -8.22 13.35
C GLY A 18 16.11 -7.13 13.11
N ARG A 19 16.51 -5.84 13.15
CA ARG A 19 15.66 -4.71 12.76
C ARG A 19 16.20 -4.03 11.51
N ASN A 20 15.32 -3.54 10.67
CA ASN A 20 15.67 -2.75 9.50
C ASN A 20 15.58 -1.26 9.81
N TYR A 21 16.53 -0.50 9.28
CA TYR A 21 16.61 0.94 9.41
C TYR A 21 16.89 1.55 8.04
N TYR A 22 16.33 2.70 7.76
CA TYR A 22 16.65 3.47 6.57
C TYR A 22 17.54 4.65 6.94
N LEU A 23 18.72 4.71 6.33
CA LEU A 23 19.65 5.82 6.45
C LEU A 23 19.56 6.71 5.22
N ASN A 24 19.41 7.99 5.41
CA ASN A 24 19.48 8.99 4.34
C ASN A 24 20.84 8.96 3.62
N PRO A 25 20.98 9.64 2.47
CA PRO A 25 22.27 9.77 1.78
C PRO A 25 23.38 10.39 2.63
N ASP A 26 23.03 11.13 3.68
CA ASP A 26 23.95 11.70 4.69
C ASP A 26 24.24 10.72 5.85
N GLY A 27 23.75 9.48 5.79
CA GLY A 27 23.94 8.45 6.81
C GLY A 27 23.07 8.63 8.07
N VAL A 28 22.21 9.63 8.11
CA VAL A 28 21.30 9.87 9.24
C VAL A 28 20.11 8.92 9.17
N TRP A 29 19.75 8.31 10.30
CA TRP A 29 18.56 7.48 10.40
C TRP A 29 17.29 8.30 10.14
N LYS A 30 16.45 7.80 9.24
CA LYS A 30 15.12 8.36 8.98
C LYS A 30 14.04 7.41 9.48
N ASN A 31 13.21 7.88 10.40
CA ASN A 31 11.98 7.19 10.77
C ASN A 31 10.95 7.38 9.65
N ILE A 32 10.70 6.33 8.85
CA ILE A 32 9.69 6.35 7.78
C ILE A 32 8.32 6.10 8.43
N ARG A 33 7.40 7.01 8.24
CA ARG A 33 6.04 6.94 8.79
C ARG A 33 5.03 6.60 7.70
N ILE A 34 4.27 5.51 7.89
CA ILE A 34 3.27 5.01 6.96
C ILE A 34 1.88 5.06 7.61
N GLY A 35 0.94 5.75 6.95
CA GLY A 35 -0.47 5.71 7.32
C GLY A 35 -1.20 4.53 6.66
N VAL A 36 -1.77 3.62 7.43
CA VAL A 36 -2.67 2.59 6.92
C VAL A 36 -4.09 3.11 7.03
N ILE A 37 -4.70 3.49 5.91
CA ILE A 37 -6.03 4.12 5.91
C ILE A 37 -7.10 3.05 6.02
N GLY A 38 -7.67 2.90 7.20
CA GLY A 38 -8.62 1.82 7.49
C GLY A 38 -9.46 2.08 8.73
N ASN A 39 -10.34 1.13 9.06
CA ASN A 39 -10.97 1.05 10.36
C ASN A 39 -10.09 0.22 11.31
N ASN A 40 -10.41 0.18 12.62
CA ASN A 40 -9.74 -0.69 13.59
C ASN A 40 -10.16 -2.16 13.41
N GLU A 41 -9.98 -2.68 12.20
CA GLU A 41 -10.31 -4.05 11.83
C GLU A 41 -9.03 -4.85 11.59
N ALA A 42 -9.16 -6.18 11.68
CA ALA A 42 -8.03 -7.12 11.56
C ALA A 42 -7.17 -6.87 10.32
N GLY A 43 -7.78 -6.56 9.17
CA GLY A 43 -7.05 -6.32 7.90
C GLY A 43 -6.12 -5.11 7.96
N ALA A 44 -6.60 -3.97 8.48
CA ALA A 44 -5.80 -2.76 8.61
C ALA A 44 -4.72 -2.93 9.71
N ILE A 45 -5.07 -3.53 10.85
CA ILE A 45 -4.14 -3.78 11.94
C ILE A 45 -3.02 -4.72 11.49
N THR A 46 -3.36 -5.85 10.86
CA THR A 46 -2.36 -6.80 10.35
C THR A 46 -1.45 -6.14 9.32
N THR A 47 -2.01 -5.30 8.44
CA THR A 47 -1.21 -4.53 7.48
C THR A 47 -0.21 -3.63 8.19
N ALA A 48 -0.64 -2.85 9.19
CA ALA A 48 0.25 -1.98 9.96
C ALA A 48 1.36 -2.78 10.68
N VAL A 49 1.00 -3.90 11.31
CA VAL A 49 1.97 -4.79 11.98
C VAL A 49 3.03 -5.29 11.00
N LYS A 50 2.65 -5.69 9.78
CA LYS A 50 3.62 -6.14 8.78
C LYS A 50 4.61 -5.04 8.37
N PHE A 51 4.15 -3.80 8.24
CA PHE A 51 5.05 -2.67 7.96
C PHE A 51 5.97 -2.36 9.15
N ILE A 52 5.47 -2.48 10.41
CA ILE A 52 6.29 -2.34 11.62
C ILE A 52 7.38 -3.43 11.68
N GLU A 53 7.03 -4.68 11.35
CA GLU A 53 8.01 -5.79 11.26
C GLU A 53 9.10 -5.52 10.21
N MET A 54 8.78 -4.75 9.16
CA MET A 54 9.75 -4.33 8.14
C MET A 54 10.63 -3.15 8.57
N GLY A 55 10.41 -2.58 9.76
CA GLY A 55 11.23 -1.50 10.33
C GLY A 55 10.75 -0.09 10.03
N VAL A 56 9.49 0.09 9.63
CA VAL A 56 8.86 1.42 9.47
C VAL A 56 7.85 1.68 10.58
N ASP A 57 7.59 2.94 10.87
CA ASP A 57 6.54 3.36 11.80
C ASP A 57 5.20 3.37 11.05
N ALA A 58 4.32 2.41 11.34
CA ALA A 58 3.04 2.29 10.67
C ALA A 58 1.87 2.42 11.67
N THR A 59 0.91 3.27 11.32
CA THR A 59 -0.26 3.57 12.17
C THR A 59 -1.55 3.43 11.36
N VAL A 60 -2.57 2.78 11.96
CA VAL A 60 -3.91 2.75 11.39
C VAL A 60 -4.56 4.12 11.57
N VAL A 61 -4.98 4.73 10.45
CA VAL A 61 -5.63 6.04 10.42
C VAL A 61 -7.13 5.83 10.23
N THR A 62 -7.89 6.06 11.29
CA THR A 62 -9.36 5.84 11.31
C THR A 62 -10.17 7.12 11.13
N GLY A 63 -9.52 8.28 11.25
CA GLY A 63 -10.13 9.61 11.15
C GLY A 63 -9.71 10.38 9.90
N SER A 64 -9.68 11.70 10.02
CA SER A 64 -9.18 12.59 8.98
C SER A 64 -7.70 12.34 8.71
N PHE A 65 -7.31 12.40 7.44
CA PHE A 65 -5.94 12.18 7.01
C PHE A 65 -5.25 13.50 6.68
N ASP A 66 -4.05 13.69 7.25
CA ASP A 66 -3.15 14.79 6.92
C ASP A 66 -1.87 14.21 6.30
N PRO A 67 -1.61 14.47 5.00
CA PRO A 67 -0.43 13.94 4.32
C PRO A 67 0.89 14.43 4.91
N SER A 68 0.93 15.56 5.62
CA SER A 68 2.16 16.08 6.21
C SER A 68 2.75 15.17 7.30
N GLN A 69 1.92 14.37 7.94
CA GLN A 69 2.30 13.50 9.05
C GLN A 69 2.94 12.18 8.62
N TYR A 70 2.85 11.82 7.32
CA TYR A 70 3.29 10.52 6.80
C TYR A 70 4.23 10.67 5.60
N ASP A 71 5.10 9.72 5.39
CA ASP A 71 5.96 9.63 4.21
C ASP A 71 5.26 8.90 3.06
N GLY A 72 4.20 8.14 3.34
CA GLY A 72 3.36 7.45 2.37
C GLY A 72 2.16 6.80 3.04
N ILE A 73 1.27 6.22 2.24
CA ILE A 73 0.09 5.50 2.75
C ILE A 73 -0.06 4.12 2.14
N VAL A 74 -0.76 3.27 2.88
CA VAL A 74 -1.24 1.97 2.42
C VAL A 74 -2.76 1.94 2.52
N ILE A 75 -3.40 1.49 1.44
CA ILE A 75 -4.82 1.16 1.41
C ILE A 75 -4.93 -0.36 1.53
N PRO A 76 -5.44 -0.88 2.66
CA PRO A 76 -5.56 -2.32 2.89
C PRO A 76 -6.66 -2.96 2.04
N GLY A 77 -6.74 -4.28 2.08
CA GLY A 77 -7.85 -5.05 1.54
C GLY A 77 -9.15 -4.81 2.30
N GLY A 78 -10.27 -5.24 1.72
CA GLY A 78 -11.61 -5.09 2.31
C GLY A 78 -12.71 -5.58 1.40
N GLY A 79 -13.95 -5.18 1.68
CA GLY A 79 -15.11 -5.41 0.83
C GLY A 79 -15.05 -4.63 -0.49
N ASP A 80 -16.04 -4.84 -1.35
CA ASP A 80 -16.08 -4.23 -2.68
C ASP A 80 -16.37 -2.72 -2.61
N LEU A 81 -15.96 -2.02 -3.67
CA LEU A 81 -16.34 -0.63 -3.88
C LEU A 81 -17.77 -0.54 -4.44
N ASP A 82 -18.48 0.54 -4.06
CA ASP A 82 -19.78 0.84 -4.64
C ASP A 82 -19.63 1.14 -6.15
N PRO A 83 -20.31 0.37 -7.04
CA PRO A 83 -20.23 0.56 -8.46
C PRO A 83 -20.72 1.93 -8.96
N SER A 84 -21.55 2.63 -8.19
CA SER A 84 -21.96 3.99 -8.49
C SER A 84 -20.79 4.97 -8.59
N ARG A 85 -19.67 4.68 -7.92
CA ARG A 85 -18.44 5.49 -7.96
C ARG A 85 -17.75 5.50 -9.31
N TYR A 86 -18.04 4.52 -10.15
CA TYR A 86 -17.55 4.43 -11.53
C TYR A 86 -18.69 4.30 -12.55
N GLY A 87 -19.87 4.81 -12.19
CA GLY A 87 -20.99 5.01 -13.11
C GLY A 87 -21.76 3.73 -13.47
N GLN A 88 -21.69 2.69 -12.64
CA GLN A 88 -22.40 1.43 -12.88
C GLN A 88 -23.46 1.14 -11.79
N ALA A 89 -24.50 0.38 -12.17
CA ALA A 89 -25.40 -0.22 -11.19
C ALA A 89 -24.71 -1.40 -10.48
N ASN A 90 -25.05 -1.62 -9.21
CA ASN A 90 -24.53 -2.78 -8.48
C ASN A 90 -25.22 -4.07 -8.96
N THR A 91 -24.42 -4.99 -9.49
CA THR A 91 -24.86 -6.32 -9.95
C THR A 91 -24.22 -7.47 -9.16
N ALA A 92 -23.08 -7.22 -8.46
CA ALA A 92 -22.35 -8.28 -7.78
C ALA A 92 -21.55 -7.81 -6.56
N SER A 93 -21.30 -6.51 -6.40
CA SER A 93 -20.48 -5.97 -5.30
C SER A 93 -21.13 -6.17 -3.94
N LYS A 94 -20.32 -6.58 -2.95
CA LYS A 94 -20.74 -6.95 -1.60
C LYS A 94 -19.87 -6.27 -0.53
N ASN A 95 -20.40 -6.21 0.69
CA ASN A 95 -19.69 -5.68 1.87
C ASN A 95 -19.15 -4.26 1.64
N ILE A 96 -19.95 -3.41 1.00
CA ILE A 96 -19.59 -2.03 0.68
C ILE A 96 -19.60 -1.18 1.95
N ASP A 97 -18.52 -0.42 2.17
CA ASP A 97 -18.40 0.60 3.21
C ASP A 97 -18.07 1.95 2.57
N ASN A 98 -19.13 2.70 2.21
CA ASN A 98 -18.98 3.98 1.54
C ASN A 98 -18.23 5.02 2.36
N ALA A 99 -18.39 5.01 3.70
CA ALA A 99 -17.72 5.97 4.57
C ALA A 99 -16.20 5.72 4.63
N LEU A 100 -15.80 4.45 4.66
CA LEU A 100 -14.39 4.07 4.57
C LEU A 100 -13.82 4.39 3.18
N ASP A 101 -14.56 4.09 2.12
CA ASP A 101 -14.14 4.35 0.74
C ASP A 101 -13.90 5.84 0.49
N ASP A 102 -14.78 6.72 1.01
CA ASP A 102 -14.63 8.17 0.90
C ASP A 102 -13.34 8.65 1.57
N ARG A 103 -13.04 8.17 2.77
CA ARG A 103 -11.80 8.51 3.49
C ARG A 103 -10.56 7.99 2.75
N GLN A 104 -10.62 6.79 2.23
CA GLN A 104 -9.52 6.17 1.48
C GLN A 104 -9.26 6.91 0.17
N ILE A 105 -10.30 7.26 -0.59
CA ILE A 105 -10.19 8.04 -1.83
C ILE A 105 -9.62 9.43 -1.55
N ASP A 106 -10.10 10.11 -0.52
CA ASP A 106 -9.57 11.42 -0.11
C ASP A 106 -8.07 11.33 0.23
N ALA A 107 -7.67 10.33 1.03
CA ALA A 107 -6.28 10.14 1.40
C ALA A 107 -5.38 9.83 0.19
N VAL A 108 -5.84 9.00 -0.74
CA VAL A 108 -5.13 8.70 -2.01
C VAL A 108 -4.90 9.97 -2.81
N LYS A 109 -5.94 10.79 -3.00
CA LYS A 109 -5.84 12.04 -3.75
C LYS A 109 -4.91 13.05 -3.08
N LYS A 110 -5.00 13.22 -1.77
CA LYS A 110 -4.12 14.10 -0.99
C LYS A 110 -2.65 13.66 -1.07
N CYS A 111 -2.37 12.36 -0.97
CA CYS A 111 -1.02 11.84 -1.13
C CYS A 111 -0.48 12.07 -2.55
N ALA A 112 -1.27 11.80 -3.57
CA ALA A 112 -0.88 12.04 -4.96
C ALA A 112 -0.57 13.53 -5.22
N GLN A 113 -1.40 14.44 -4.72
CA GLN A 113 -1.16 15.89 -4.81
C GLN A 113 0.10 16.33 -4.06
N ALA A 114 0.41 15.68 -2.93
CA ALA A 114 1.61 15.93 -2.14
C ALA A 114 2.86 15.20 -2.65
N GLY A 115 2.76 14.48 -3.78
CA GLY A 115 3.88 13.69 -4.34
C GLY A 115 4.33 12.53 -3.44
N LYS A 116 3.46 12.03 -2.58
CA LYS A 116 3.76 10.93 -1.64
C LYS A 116 3.30 9.59 -2.19
N PRO A 117 4.06 8.50 -1.93
CA PRO A 117 3.72 7.17 -2.42
C PRO A 117 2.42 6.64 -1.80
N VAL A 118 1.66 5.94 -2.63
CA VAL A 118 0.45 5.22 -2.26
C VAL A 118 0.62 3.75 -2.66
N PHE A 119 0.35 2.85 -1.73
CA PHE A 119 0.39 1.41 -1.96
C PHE A 119 -0.98 0.80 -1.69
N GLY A 120 -1.52 0.04 -2.65
CA GLY A 120 -2.81 -0.64 -2.54
C GLY A 120 -2.66 -2.15 -2.42
N ILE A 121 -3.41 -2.78 -1.53
CA ILE A 121 -3.47 -4.23 -1.35
C ILE A 121 -4.89 -4.69 -1.67
N CYS A 122 -5.07 -5.65 -2.59
CA CYS A 122 -6.37 -6.22 -2.94
C CYS A 122 -7.38 -5.11 -3.32
N LYS A 123 -8.44 -4.88 -2.52
CA LYS A 123 -9.37 -3.76 -2.70
C LYS A 123 -8.65 -2.42 -2.86
N GLY A 124 -7.51 -2.21 -2.17
CA GLY A 124 -6.75 -0.97 -2.27
C GLY A 124 -6.27 -0.66 -3.68
N VAL A 125 -5.90 -1.67 -4.47
CA VAL A 125 -5.54 -1.49 -5.90
C VAL A 125 -6.77 -1.03 -6.70
N GLN A 126 -7.91 -1.65 -6.45
CA GLN A 126 -9.19 -1.30 -7.09
C GLN A 126 -9.60 0.14 -6.76
N LEU A 127 -9.48 0.52 -5.49
CA LEU A 127 -9.80 1.86 -5.00
C LEU A 127 -8.91 2.93 -5.63
N ILE A 128 -7.61 2.68 -5.75
CA ILE A 128 -6.68 3.60 -6.42
C ILE A 128 -7.09 3.79 -7.89
N ASN A 129 -7.43 2.71 -8.60
CA ASN A 129 -7.91 2.79 -9.97
C ASN A 129 -9.16 3.68 -10.08
N VAL A 130 -10.16 3.47 -9.21
CA VAL A 130 -11.40 4.27 -9.20
C VAL A 130 -11.15 5.72 -8.78
N ALA A 131 -10.27 5.97 -7.82
CA ALA A 131 -9.92 7.31 -7.36
C ALA A 131 -9.37 8.20 -8.50
N PHE A 132 -8.76 7.58 -9.51
CA PHE A 132 -8.23 8.25 -10.71
C PHE A 132 -9.11 8.08 -11.96
N GLY A 133 -10.37 7.70 -11.79
CA GLY A 133 -11.38 7.66 -12.86
C GLY A 133 -11.46 6.34 -13.63
N GLY A 134 -10.79 5.29 -13.15
CA GLY A 134 -10.92 3.95 -13.72
C GLY A 134 -12.23 3.27 -13.32
N THR A 135 -12.56 2.19 -14.01
CA THR A 135 -13.73 1.33 -13.76
C THR A 135 -13.31 -0.08 -13.33
N LEU A 136 -14.26 -0.86 -12.81
CA LEU A 136 -14.03 -2.23 -12.36
C LEU A 136 -15.00 -3.19 -13.00
N ASN A 137 -14.56 -4.43 -13.20
CA ASN A 137 -15.44 -5.57 -13.44
C ASN A 137 -15.92 -6.09 -12.09
N GLN A 138 -17.23 -6.01 -11.82
CA GLN A 138 -17.80 -6.36 -10.50
C GLN A 138 -17.70 -7.85 -10.18
N ASN A 139 -17.63 -8.71 -11.21
CA ASN A 139 -17.51 -10.15 -11.05
C ASN A 139 -16.60 -10.72 -12.13
N ILE A 140 -15.54 -11.38 -11.72
CA ILE A 140 -14.61 -12.08 -12.60
C ILE A 140 -14.66 -13.56 -12.19
N GLY A 141 -15.20 -14.40 -13.09
CA GLY A 141 -15.27 -15.84 -12.87
C GLY A 141 -13.87 -16.47 -12.80
N GLY A 142 -13.71 -17.46 -11.93
CA GLY A 142 -12.46 -18.22 -11.85
C GLY A 142 -11.29 -17.52 -11.15
N HIS A 143 -11.56 -16.44 -10.39
CA HIS A 143 -10.54 -15.68 -9.68
C HIS A 143 -10.66 -15.72 -8.13
N MET A 144 -11.47 -16.61 -7.57
CA MET A 144 -11.59 -16.73 -6.12
C MET A 144 -10.85 -17.99 -5.64
N GLY A 145 -9.81 -17.80 -4.83
CA GLY A 145 -9.02 -18.91 -4.28
C GLY A 145 -8.21 -19.67 -5.32
N VAL A 146 -7.86 -19.06 -6.44
CA VAL A 146 -7.13 -19.70 -7.56
C VAL A 146 -5.75 -19.07 -7.71
N TRP A 147 -4.75 -19.92 -7.91
CA TRP A 147 -3.39 -19.46 -8.19
C TRP A 147 -3.25 -19.08 -9.67
N HIS A 148 -2.70 -17.90 -9.90
CA HIS A 148 -2.40 -17.36 -11.23
C HIS A 148 -0.92 -17.02 -11.36
N SER A 149 -0.43 -17.06 -12.59
CA SER A 149 0.87 -16.50 -12.94
C SER A 149 0.68 -15.06 -13.40
N ALA A 150 1.32 -14.12 -12.72
CA ALA A 150 1.37 -12.72 -13.10
C ALA A 150 2.76 -12.39 -13.65
N SER A 151 2.82 -11.87 -14.87
CA SER A 151 4.08 -11.42 -15.48
C SER A 151 4.37 -9.98 -15.08
N VAL A 152 5.58 -9.76 -14.58
CA VAL A 152 6.08 -8.41 -14.32
C VAL A 152 6.46 -7.76 -15.64
N VAL A 153 5.65 -6.83 -16.13
CA VAL A 153 5.93 -6.07 -17.36
C VAL A 153 6.93 -4.98 -17.02
N ALA A 154 8.11 -5.12 -17.58
CA ALA A 154 9.26 -4.33 -17.21
C ALA A 154 9.19 -2.89 -17.72
N SER A 155 8.86 -1.95 -16.86
CA SER A 155 9.45 -0.59 -16.83
C SER A 155 9.06 0.09 -15.53
N GLY A 156 10.02 0.51 -14.74
CA GLY A 156 9.82 1.24 -13.50
C GLY A 156 10.51 0.61 -12.30
N TRP A 157 10.37 1.23 -11.15
CA TRP A 157 11.02 0.83 -9.90
C TRP A 157 10.67 -0.61 -9.45
N PHE A 158 9.46 -1.08 -9.78
CA PHE A 158 9.00 -2.41 -9.35
C PHE A 158 9.75 -3.54 -10.04
N SER A 159 10.15 -3.36 -11.30
CA SER A 159 10.96 -4.35 -12.05
C SER A 159 12.37 -4.56 -11.46
N GLY A 160 12.87 -3.61 -10.69
CA GLY A 160 14.11 -3.75 -9.91
C GLY A 160 13.94 -4.59 -8.63
N ILE A 161 12.70 -4.78 -8.17
CA ILE A 161 12.38 -5.57 -6.97
C ILE A 161 11.90 -6.97 -7.35
N CYS A 162 11.08 -7.06 -8.39
CA CYS A 162 10.46 -8.30 -8.85
C CYS A 162 10.57 -8.38 -10.37
N SER A 163 11.08 -9.49 -10.89
CA SER A 163 11.25 -9.71 -12.33
C SER A 163 10.68 -11.06 -12.75
N GLY A 164 10.32 -11.20 -14.03
CA GLY A 164 9.79 -12.44 -14.58
C GLY A 164 8.33 -12.68 -14.23
N SER A 165 8.02 -13.89 -13.80
CA SER A 165 6.65 -14.31 -13.45
C SER A 165 6.56 -14.64 -11.97
N VAL A 166 5.51 -14.14 -11.32
CA VAL A 166 5.22 -14.42 -9.91
C VAL A 166 3.88 -15.15 -9.80
N SER A 167 3.80 -16.10 -8.88
CA SER A 167 2.54 -16.79 -8.58
C SER A 167 1.75 -15.98 -7.56
N VAL A 168 0.52 -15.65 -7.88
CA VAL A 168 -0.38 -14.88 -7.02
C VAL A 168 -1.67 -15.66 -6.77
N LEU A 169 -2.20 -15.55 -5.56
CA LEU A 169 -3.50 -16.09 -5.19
C LEU A 169 -4.55 -14.98 -5.32
N SER A 170 -5.61 -15.20 -6.06
CA SER A 170 -6.74 -14.28 -6.20
C SER A 170 -8.04 -14.84 -5.62
#